data_13034149bddbc1a0dd2286c6c4a1ea59
#
_entry.id   13034149bddbc1a0dd2286c6c4a1ea59
#
_cell.length_a   1.000
_cell.length_b   1.000
_cell.length_c   1.000
_cell.angle_alpha   90.00
_cell.angle_beta   90.00
_cell.angle_gamma   90.00
#
_symmetry.space_group_name_H-M   'P 1'
#
loop_
_entity.id
_entity.type
_entity.pdbx_description
1 polymer ?
#
loop_
_entity_poly.entity_id
_entity_poly.type
_entity_poly.pdbx_seq_one_letter_code
_entity_poly.pdbx_strand_id
1 'polypeptide(L)'
;MNRDLSAFSESEMIPAQLRTAFSTAELVVENQEVLEAIDQLAVRLTIDFHERHPIILFNLSDGVWFFTTVAQRLFFPHTAGYCDMEPEPINTEIFWKMEPIVDVQDRDVLFLVGELSFIEEIERLNLWAQGKGALSVSVGALVDRTNESDRSKGAYSCFRPREERVFGCGLSYGGYGYSLPDLYSVLES
;
A
#
# COMPACT_ATOMS: atom_id res chain seq x y z
N MET A 1 -1.88 -17.78 -15.36
CA MET A 1 -0.69 -18.60 -15.72
C MET A 1 0.30 -18.42 -14.59
N ASN A 2 0.49 -19.46 -13.78
CA ASN A 2 1.40 -19.37 -12.63
C ASN A 2 2.82 -19.09 -13.16
N ARG A 3 3.41 -17.94 -12.75
CA ARG A 3 4.77 -17.61 -13.15
C ARG A 3 5.74 -18.48 -12.39
N ASP A 4 6.76 -18.92 -13.08
CA ASP A 4 7.84 -19.67 -12.47
C ASP A 4 8.66 -18.75 -11.54
N LEU A 5 8.65 -19.05 -10.24
CA LEU A 5 9.42 -18.35 -9.22
C LEU A 5 10.82 -18.96 -9.01
N SER A 6 11.28 -19.83 -9.92
CA SER A 6 12.60 -20.48 -9.81
C SER A 6 13.75 -19.49 -9.69
N ALA A 7 13.66 -18.33 -10.35
CA ALA A 7 14.63 -17.24 -10.22
C ALA A 7 14.82 -16.76 -8.76
N PHE A 8 13.83 -16.95 -7.90
CA PHE A 8 13.90 -16.61 -6.46
C PHE A 8 14.22 -17.85 -5.61
N SER A 9 13.56 -18.97 -5.87
CA SER A 9 13.70 -20.19 -5.05
C SER A 9 15.04 -20.93 -5.26
N GLU A 10 15.66 -20.79 -6.43
CA GLU A 10 16.91 -21.48 -6.77
C GLU A 10 18.16 -20.58 -6.67
N SER A 11 18.00 -19.26 -6.52
CA SER A 11 19.13 -18.33 -6.49
C SER A 11 19.93 -18.44 -5.20
N GLU A 12 21.23 -18.77 -5.30
CA GLU A 12 22.14 -18.79 -4.16
C GLU A 12 22.38 -17.39 -3.53
N MET A 13 22.02 -16.31 -4.23
CA MET A 13 22.10 -14.94 -3.72
C MET A 13 21.00 -14.61 -2.70
N ILE A 14 19.95 -15.42 -2.66
CA ILE A 14 18.83 -15.25 -1.73
C ILE A 14 19.05 -16.15 -0.52
N PRO A 15 18.85 -15.64 0.73
CA PRO A 15 18.95 -16.44 1.94
C PRO A 15 18.10 -17.72 1.88
N ALA A 16 18.62 -18.84 2.38
CA ALA A 16 17.97 -20.14 2.26
C ALA A 16 16.53 -20.18 2.79
N GLN A 17 16.25 -19.46 3.88
CA GLN A 17 14.88 -19.36 4.45
C GLN A 17 13.91 -18.71 3.46
N LEU A 18 14.33 -17.65 2.77
CA LEU A 18 13.50 -16.97 1.78
C LEU A 18 13.33 -17.82 0.51
N ARG A 19 14.36 -18.56 0.10
CA ARG A 19 14.25 -19.50 -1.03
C ARG A 19 13.19 -20.57 -0.78
N THR A 20 13.16 -21.10 0.44
CA THR A 20 12.13 -22.07 0.84
C THR A 20 10.73 -21.44 0.75
N ALA A 21 10.56 -20.22 1.26
CA ALA A 21 9.29 -19.50 1.16
C ALA A 21 8.87 -19.26 -0.30
N PHE A 22 9.77 -18.82 -1.16
CA PHE A 22 9.46 -18.64 -2.58
C PHE A 22 9.16 -19.96 -3.32
N SER A 23 9.71 -21.09 -2.87
CA SER A 23 9.42 -22.40 -3.49
C SER A 23 8.02 -22.92 -3.17
N THR A 24 7.41 -22.44 -2.09
CA THR A 24 6.06 -22.81 -1.62
C THR A 24 5.05 -21.68 -1.82
N ALA A 25 5.47 -20.58 -2.43
CA ALA A 25 4.59 -19.44 -2.64
C ALA A 25 3.46 -19.76 -3.62
N GLU A 26 2.25 -19.33 -3.30
CA GLU A 26 1.06 -19.53 -4.10
C GLU A 26 0.59 -18.22 -4.73
N LEU A 27 0.07 -18.30 -5.95
CA LEU A 27 -0.56 -17.17 -6.63
C LEU A 27 -1.88 -16.85 -5.94
N VAL A 28 -2.03 -15.61 -5.46
CA VAL A 28 -3.26 -15.11 -4.81
C VAL A 28 -4.12 -14.34 -5.81
N VAL A 29 -3.49 -13.40 -6.57
CA VAL A 29 -4.20 -12.54 -7.52
C VAL A 29 -3.35 -12.38 -8.79
N GLU A 30 -3.94 -12.60 -9.95
CA GLU A 30 -3.27 -12.35 -11.23
C GLU A 30 -3.17 -10.84 -11.52
N ASN A 31 -2.13 -10.44 -12.26
CA ASN A 31 -1.88 -9.05 -12.64
C ASN A 31 -3.08 -8.34 -13.26
N GLN A 32 -3.81 -9.02 -14.13
CA GLN A 32 -4.99 -8.43 -14.76
C GLN A 32 -6.04 -8.03 -13.71
N GLU A 33 -6.30 -8.91 -12.75
CA GLU A 33 -7.26 -8.66 -11.66
C GLU A 33 -6.76 -7.54 -10.74
N VAL A 34 -5.43 -7.45 -10.50
CA VAL A 34 -4.83 -6.33 -9.76
C VAL A 34 -5.10 -5.01 -10.47
N LEU A 35 -4.87 -4.94 -11.78
CA LEU A 35 -5.10 -3.71 -12.54
C LEU A 35 -6.58 -3.33 -12.60
N GLU A 36 -7.49 -4.28 -12.74
CA GLU A 36 -8.94 -4.06 -12.71
C GLU A 36 -9.40 -3.51 -11.34
N ALA A 37 -8.85 -4.02 -10.23
CA ALA A 37 -9.15 -3.51 -8.90
C ALA A 37 -8.64 -2.07 -8.71
N ILE A 38 -7.46 -1.76 -9.25
CA ILE A 38 -6.90 -0.39 -9.25
C ILE A 38 -7.75 0.55 -10.11
N ASP A 39 -8.26 0.11 -11.26
CA ASP A 39 -9.17 0.90 -12.09
C ASP A 39 -10.44 1.26 -11.31
N GLN A 40 -11.04 0.30 -10.61
CA GLN A 40 -12.21 0.53 -9.75
C GLN A 40 -11.91 1.48 -8.58
N LEU A 41 -10.73 1.35 -7.97
CA LEU A 41 -10.28 2.27 -6.94
C LEU A 41 -10.14 3.70 -7.48
N ALA A 42 -9.50 3.87 -8.63
CA ALA A 42 -9.30 5.17 -9.25
C ALA A 42 -10.63 5.88 -9.59
N VAL A 43 -11.64 5.12 -10.01
CA VAL A 43 -13.00 5.66 -10.21
C VAL A 43 -13.58 6.19 -8.90
N ARG A 44 -13.49 5.44 -7.80
CA ARG A 44 -13.95 5.89 -6.47
C ARG A 44 -13.21 7.13 -6.00
N LEU A 45 -11.88 7.14 -6.13
CA LEU A 45 -11.07 8.30 -5.77
C LEU A 45 -11.42 9.54 -6.62
N THR A 46 -11.70 9.34 -7.91
CA THR A 46 -12.12 10.44 -8.78
C THR A 46 -13.47 11.01 -8.33
N ILE A 47 -14.45 10.18 -8.00
CA ILE A 47 -15.75 10.64 -7.50
C ILE A 47 -15.59 11.48 -6.23
N ASP A 48 -14.73 11.04 -5.31
CA ASP A 48 -14.60 11.66 -4.00
C ASP A 48 -13.67 12.89 -3.99
N PHE A 49 -12.70 12.98 -4.91
CA PHE A 49 -11.62 13.98 -4.84
C PHE A 49 -11.52 14.94 -6.04
N HIS A 50 -12.24 14.73 -7.15
CA HIS A 50 -12.03 15.52 -8.39
C HIS A 50 -12.22 17.03 -8.23
N GLU A 51 -13.03 17.49 -7.25
CA GLU A 51 -13.23 18.90 -6.95
C GLU A 51 -12.43 19.42 -5.74
N ARG A 52 -11.68 18.55 -5.08
CA ARG A 52 -11.00 18.86 -3.81
C ARG A 52 -9.54 19.24 -3.96
N HIS A 53 -8.92 18.96 -5.09
CA HIS A 53 -7.49 19.19 -5.34
C HIS A 53 -6.61 18.65 -4.19
N PRO A 54 -6.64 17.35 -3.90
CA PRO A 54 -5.99 16.78 -2.73
C PRO A 54 -4.46 16.77 -2.87
N ILE A 55 -3.81 16.56 -1.72
CA ILE A 55 -2.40 16.13 -1.67
C ILE A 55 -2.42 14.61 -1.59
N ILE A 56 -1.75 13.95 -2.53
CA ILE A 56 -1.55 12.50 -2.50
C ILE A 56 -0.16 12.23 -1.95
N LEU A 57 -0.09 11.58 -0.79
CA LEU A 57 1.14 11.12 -0.17
C LEU A 57 1.27 9.61 -0.36
N PHE A 58 2.46 9.15 -0.67
CA PHE A 58 2.71 7.71 -0.79
C PHE A 58 3.93 7.28 0.03
N ASN A 59 3.85 6.06 0.57
CA ASN A 59 4.94 5.49 1.33
C ASN A 59 6.02 4.95 0.40
N LEU A 60 7.29 5.32 0.61
CA LEU A 60 8.39 4.91 -0.27
C LEU A 60 8.71 3.44 -0.18
N SER A 61 8.56 2.84 1.01
CA SER A 61 8.98 1.46 1.23
C SER A 61 8.11 0.43 0.50
N ASP A 62 6.81 0.72 0.29
CA ASP A 62 5.85 -0.23 -0.28
C ASP A 62 4.83 0.39 -1.24
N GLY A 63 4.64 1.72 -1.20
CA GLY A 63 3.59 2.42 -1.93
C GLY A 63 3.96 2.92 -3.33
N VAL A 64 5.24 2.88 -3.73
CA VAL A 64 5.70 3.51 -5.00
C VAL A 64 5.01 2.92 -6.23
N TRP A 65 4.99 1.60 -6.34
CA TRP A 65 4.35 0.92 -7.47
C TRP A 65 2.85 1.19 -7.49
N PHE A 66 2.21 1.08 -6.33
CA PHE A 66 0.78 1.31 -6.19
C PHE A 66 0.41 2.76 -6.53
N PHE A 67 1.12 3.74 -5.96
CA PHE A 67 0.91 5.16 -6.28
C PHE A 67 1.06 5.42 -7.78
N THR A 68 2.13 4.98 -8.41
CA THR A 68 2.36 5.25 -9.84
C THR A 68 1.29 4.63 -10.73
N THR A 69 0.80 3.45 -10.37
CA THR A 69 -0.24 2.74 -11.09
C THR A 69 -1.61 3.41 -10.91
N VAL A 70 -1.94 3.87 -9.71
CA VAL A 70 -3.16 4.65 -9.43
C VAL A 70 -3.11 6.02 -10.11
N ALA A 71 -2.00 6.76 -9.95
CA ALA A 71 -1.86 8.13 -10.46
C ALA A 71 -2.06 8.23 -11.98
N GLN A 72 -1.65 7.23 -12.75
CA GLN A 72 -1.89 7.16 -14.20
C GLN A 72 -3.38 7.12 -14.58
N ARG A 73 -4.26 6.84 -13.62
CA ARG A 73 -5.71 6.69 -13.78
C ARG A 73 -6.51 7.84 -13.19
N LEU A 74 -5.85 8.77 -12.50
CA LEU A 74 -6.49 9.94 -11.90
C LEU A 74 -6.49 11.11 -12.89
N PHE A 75 -7.67 11.57 -13.29
CA PHE A 75 -7.84 12.66 -14.25
C PHE A 75 -8.32 13.96 -13.57
N PHE A 76 -7.84 14.25 -12.37
CA PHE A 76 -8.13 15.48 -11.64
C PHE A 76 -6.84 16.12 -11.10
N PRO A 77 -6.85 17.45 -10.89
CA PRO A 77 -5.69 18.15 -10.35
C PRO A 77 -5.38 17.67 -8.91
N HIS A 78 -4.14 17.30 -8.68
CA HIS A 78 -3.62 16.95 -7.36
C HIS A 78 -2.14 17.32 -7.27
N THR A 79 -1.63 17.42 -6.05
CA THR A 79 -0.19 17.46 -5.80
C THR A 79 0.25 16.14 -5.20
N ALA A 80 1.47 15.70 -5.47
CA ALA A 80 2.02 14.48 -4.93
C ALA A 80 3.23 14.76 -4.04
N GLY A 81 3.37 13.99 -3.00
CA GLY A 81 4.53 13.95 -2.13
C GLY A 81 4.77 12.53 -1.65
N TYR A 82 5.84 12.33 -0.93
CA TYR A 82 6.23 11.02 -0.41
C TYR A 82 6.65 11.11 1.05
N CYS A 83 6.59 9.98 1.71
CA CYS A 83 7.07 9.76 3.07
C CYS A 83 7.70 8.37 3.17
N ASP A 84 8.38 8.10 4.26
CA ASP A 84 8.81 6.75 4.61
C ASP A 84 8.46 6.49 6.08
N MET A 85 7.57 5.53 6.30
CA MET A 85 7.07 5.16 7.62
C MET A 85 7.52 3.75 7.97
N GLU A 86 7.84 3.51 9.24
CA GLU A 86 7.92 2.15 9.75
C GLU A 86 6.58 1.70 10.30
N PRO A 87 6.08 0.55 9.89
CA PRO A 87 4.91 -0.06 10.51
C PRO A 87 5.30 -0.62 11.89
N GLU A 88 5.31 0.22 12.92
CA GLU A 88 5.50 -0.25 14.30
C GLU A 88 4.16 -0.28 15.05
N PRO A 89 3.73 -1.45 15.56
CA PRO A 89 2.44 -1.59 16.24
C PRO A 89 2.42 -1.07 17.68
N ILE A 90 3.52 -0.54 18.22
CA ILE A 90 3.69 -0.40 19.68
C ILE A 90 3.54 1.04 20.21
N ASN A 91 3.60 2.05 19.36
CA ASN A 91 3.54 3.46 19.80
C ASN A 91 2.39 4.24 19.16
N THR A 92 1.87 5.24 19.90
CA THR A 92 0.80 6.15 19.43
C THR A 92 1.29 7.17 18.40
N GLU A 93 2.59 7.26 18.16
CA GLU A 93 3.20 8.18 17.18
C GLU A 93 3.71 7.43 15.97
N ILE A 94 3.65 8.07 14.79
CA ILE A 94 4.27 7.54 13.58
C ILE A 94 5.78 7.64 13.74
N PHE A 95 6.49 6.54 13.51
CA PHE A 95 7.92 6.61 13.33
C PHE A 95 8.23 6.94 11.87
N TRP A 96 8.59 8.20 11.63
CA TRP A 96 9.00 8.67 10.33
C TRP A 96 10.48 8.37 10.10
N LYS A 97 10.82 7.53 9.13
CA LYS A 97 12.16 7.53 8.54
C LYS A 97 12.35 8.80 7.71
N MET A 98 11.28 9.23 7.04
CA MET A 98 11.22 10.48 6.30
C MET A 98 9.81 11.06 6.37
N GLU A 99 9.65 12.17 7.10
CA GLU A 99 8.39 12.91 7.17
C GLU A 99 8.12 13.63 5.85
N PRO A 100 6.85 13.71 5.39
CA PRO A 100 6.50 14.48 4.19
C PRO A 100 6.92 15.95 4.30
N ILE A 101 7.52 16.48 3.25
CA ILE A 101 7.99 17.89 3.21
C ILE A 101 6.90 18.84 2.67
N VAL A 102 5.75 18.30 2.23
CA VAL A 102 4.65 19.10 1.67
C VAL A 102 3.82 19.78 2.76
N ASP A 103 3.35 20.98 2.46
CA ASP A 103 2.41 21.71 3.32
C ASP A 103 0.99 21.15 3.09
N VAL A 104 0.42 20.58 4.14
CA VAL A 104 -0.93 19.98 4.12
C VAL A 104 -2.01 20.89 4.73
N GLN A 105 -1.64 22.10 5.17
CA GLN A 105 -2.58 23.03 5.78
C GLN A 105 -3.72 23.36 4.81
N ASP A 106 -4.93 23.31 5.32
CA ASP A 106 -6.18 23.60 4.57
C ASP A 106 -6.35 22.72 3.30
N ARG A 107 -5.80 21.50 3.31
CA ARG A 107 -5.88 20.55 2.19
C ARG A 107 -6.45 19.20 2.62
N ASP A 108 -7.14 18.55 1.69
CA ASP A 108 -7.48 17.14 1.81
C ASP A 108 -6.23 16.30 1.52
N VAL A 109 -5.96 15.28 2.33
CA VAL A 109 -4.81 14.40 2.21
C VAL A 109 -5.27 12.96 1.93
N LEU A 110 -4.72 12.36 0.89
CA LEU A 110 -4.89 10.95 0.56
C LEU A 110 -3.53 10.25 0.69
N PHE A 111 -3.39 9.34 1.66
CA PHE A 111 -2.23 8.46 1.75
C PHE A 111 -2.44 7.21 0.89
N LEU A 112 -1.45 6.87 0.06
CA LEU A 112 -1.41 5.62 -0.68
C LEU A 112 -0.27 4.74 -0.15
N VAL A 113 -0.64 3.58 0.38
CA VAL A 113 0.27 2.58 0.95
C VAL A 113 0.11 1.26 0.19
N GLY A 114 1.18 0.48 0.12
CA GLY A 114 1.09 -0.85 -0.48
C GLY A 114 0.29 -1.81 0.39
N GLU A 115 0.60 -1.86 1.67
CA GLU A 115 -0.12 -2.66 2.66
C GLU A 115 -0.54 -1.80 3.85
N LEU A 116 -1.79 -1.94 4.27
CA LEU A 116 -2.34 -1.42 5.50
C LEU A 116 -2.53 -2.59 6.47
N SER A 117 -1.67 -2.68 7.47
CA SER A 117 -1.64 -3.82 8.39
C SER A 117 -2.50 -3.60 9.64
N PHE A 118 -2.57 -2.37 10.13
CA PHE A 118 -3.23 -2.04 11.39
C PHE A 118 -4.09 -0.79 11.27
N ILE A 119 -5.22 -0.77 11.97
CA ILE A 119 -6.10 0.42 12.00
C ILE A 119 -5.41 1.62 12.65
N GLU A 120 -4.52 1.37 13.59
CA GLU A 120 -3.75 2.39 14.29
C GLU A 120 -2.84 3.19 13.35
N GLU A 121 -2.48 2.64 12.19
CA GLU A 121 -1.75 3.40 11.15
C GLU A 121 -2.60 4.54 10.61
N ILE A 122 -3.89 4.28 10.34
CA ILE A 122 -4.84 5.31 9.89
C ILE A 122 -5.02 6.37 10.97
N GLU A 123 -5.17 5.96 12.23
CA GLU A 123 -5.35 6.89 13.35
C GLU A 123 -4.13 7.79 13.51
N ARG A 124 -2.94 7.23 13.42
CA ARG A 124 -1.68 7.99 13.48
C ARG A 124 -1.53 8.98 12.31
N LEU A 125 -1.82 8.54 11.08
CA LEU A 125 -1.81 9.42 9.92
C LEU A 125 -2.81 10.56 10.07
N ASN A 126 -4.00 10.28 10.61
CA ASN A 126 -5.01 11.29 10.93
C ASN A 126 -4.48 12.31 11.94
N LEU A 127 -3.90 11.85 13.05
CA LEU A 127 -3.37 12.72 14.10
C LEU A 127 -2.24 13.60 13.56
N TRP A 128 -1.32 13.03 12.77
CA TRP A 128 -0.24 13.79 12.16
C TRP A 128 -0.76 14.88 11.22
N ALA A 129 -1.63 14.53 10.27
CA ALA A 129 -2.11 15.47 9.28
C ALA A 129 -3.03 16.55 9.88
N GLN A 130 -3.89 16.18 10.83
CA GLN A 130 -4.72 17.15 11.56
C GLN A 130 -3.86 18.10 12.40
N GLY A 131 -2.80 17.60 13.03
CA GLY A 131 -1.83 18.43 13.75
C GLY A 131 -1.09 19.44 12.85
N LYS A 132 -1.07 19.19 11.53
CA LYS A 132 -0.54 20.09 10.49
C LYS A 132 -1.63 20.93 9.79
N GLY A 133 -2.88 20.85 10.25
CA GLY A 133 -4.00 21.65 9.72
C GLY A 133 -4.68 21.10 8.48
N ALA A 134 -4.53 19.80 8.17
CA ALA A 134 -5.26 19.16 7.07
C ALA A 134 -6.77 19.20 7.30
N LEU A 135 -7.56 19.38 6.23
CA LEU A 135 -9.04 19.39 6.27
C LEU A 135 -9.59 17.98 6.47
N SER A 136 -9.04 17.03 5.79
CA SER A 136 -9.44 15.62 5.89
C SER A 136 -8.27 14.71 5.58
N VAL A 137 -8.38 13.46 6.05
CA VAL A 137 -7.42 12.40 5.75
C VAL A 137 -8.15 11.16 5.28
N SER A 138 -7.64 10.56 4.23
CA SER A 138 -8.07 9.27 3.70
C SER A 138 -6.86 8.39 3.43
N VAL A 139 -7.06 7.08 3.47
CA VAL A 139 -6.00 6.10 3.18
C VAL A 139 -6.47 5.16 2.09
N GLY A 140 -5.65 4.96 1.07
CA GLY A 140 -5.83 3.95 0.02
C GLY A 140 -4.74 2.90 0.10
N ALA A 141 -5.10 1.62 0.12
CA ALA A 141 -4.18 0.50 0.18
C ALA A 141 -4.37 -0.45 -1.00
N LEU A 142 -3.28 -1.02 -1.51
CA LEU A 142 -3.37 -2.15 -2.43
C LEU A 142 -3.91 -3.38 -1.67
N VAL A 143 -3.34 -3.63 -0.50
CA VAL A 143 -3.73 -4.72 0.41
C VAL A 143 -4.14 -4.13 1.76
N ASP A 144 -5.33 -4.47 2.24
CA ASP A 144 -5.86 -4.06 3.53
C ASP A 144 -6.08 -5.31 4.41
N ARG A 145 -5.37 -5.35 5.53
CA ARG A 145 -5.41 -6.43 6.51
C ARG A 145 -6.17 -6.07 7.78
N THR A 146 -6.72 -4.86 7.85
CA THR A 146 -7.49 -4.44 9.02
C THR A 146 -8.76 -5.27 9.18
N ASN A 147 -9.20 -5.45 10.42
CA ASN A 147 -10.41 -6.19 10.72
C ASN A 147 -11.65 -5.50 10.15
N GLU A 148 -12.70 -6.27 9.82
CA GLU A 148 -13.96 -5.72 9.29
C GLU A 148 -14.66 -4.74 10.26
N SER A 149 -14.49 -4.96 11.57
CA SER A 149 -15.01 -4.10 12.63
C SER A 149 -14.36 -2.70 12.66
N ASP A 150 -13.14 -2.59 12.13
CA ASP A 150 -12.30 -1.41 12.25
C ASP A 150 -12.36 -0.51 11.00
N ARG A 151 -13.31 -0.78 10.10
CA ARG A 151 -13.48 0.00 8.87
C ARG A 151 -13.76 1.46 9.20
N SER A 152 -12.73 2.28 9.12
CA SER A 152 -12.89 3.72 9.24
C SER A 152 -13.53 4.31 7.99
N LYS A 153 -14.37 5.34 8.16
CA LYS A 153 -14.80 6.18 7.04
C LYS A 153 -13.55 6.84 6.44
N GLY A 154 -13.34 6.67 5.14
CA GLY A 154 -12.18 7.23 4.42
C GLY A 154 -11.05 6.23 4.11
N ALA A 155 -11.25 4.94 4.37
CA ALA A 155 -10.34 3.89 3.91
C ALA A 155 -10.81 3.29 2.57
N TYR A 156 -9.87 3.20 1.64
CA TYR A 156 -10.05 2.57 0.33
C TYR A 156 -9.10 1.38 0.23
N SER A 157 -9.52 0.28 -0.39
CA SER A 157 -8.63 -0.86 -0.63
C SER A 157 -8.97 -1.56 -1.93
N CYS A 158 -7.96 -2.20 -2.53
CA CYS A 158 -8.12 -3.09 -3.67
C CYS A 158 -8.44 -4.50 -3.21
N PHE A 159 -7.62 -5.06 -2.31
CA PHE A 159 -7.72 -6.44 -1.87
C PHE A 159 -7.72 -6.58 -0.36
N ARG A 160 -8.35 -7.67 0.11
CA ARG A 160 -8.36 -8.13 1.50
C ARG A 160 -8.08 -9.62 1.52
N PRO A 161 -6.82 -10.01 1.28
CA PRO A 161 -6.45 -11.41 1.28
C PRO A 161 -6.60 -12.01 2.68
N ARG A 162 -6.85 -13.32 2.72
CA ARG A 162 -6.91 -14.09 3.99
C ARG A 162 -5.52 -14.53 4.43
N GLU A 163 -4.60 -14.57 3.49
CA GLU A 163 -3.23 -14.97 3.65
C GLU A 163 -2.47 -13.92 4.47
N GLU A 164 -1.63 -14.37 5.41
CA GLU A 164 -0.98 -13.47 6.36
C GLU A 164 0.09 -12.58 5.71
N ARG A 165 0.78 -13.08 4.68
CA ARG A 165 1.80 -12.30 3.98
C ARG A 165 1.69 -12.43 2.48
N VAL A 166 1.57 -11.29 1.81
CA VAL A 166 1.57 -11.21 0.35
C VAL A 166 2.75 -10.38 -0.15
N PHE A 167 3.20 -10.66 -1.35
CA PHE A 167 4.28 -9.94 -2.04
C PHE A 167 4.02 -9.88 -3.54
N GLY A 168 4.74 -9.03 -4.25
CA GLY A 168 4.48 -8.66 -5.64
C GLY A 168 3.75 -7.31 -5.74
N CYS A 169 3.66 -6.75 -6.92
CA CYS A 169 3.02 -5.44 -7.14
C CYS A 169 3.56 -4.31 -6.24
N GLY A 170 4.87 -4.30 -6.00
CA GLY A 170 5.50 -3.32 -5.12
C GLY A 170 5.69 -3.77 -3.68
N LEU A 171 5.02 -4.83 -3.24
CA LEU A 171 5.21 -5.44 -1.92
C LEU A 171 6.38 -6.44 -1.96
N SER A 172 7.16 -6.50 -0.89
CA SER A 172 8.30 -7.40 -0.79
C SER A 172 8.14 -8.43 0.33
N TYR A 173 8.78 -9.58 0.15
CA TYR A 173 9.00 -10.56 1.19
C TYR A 173 10.50 -10.69 1.46
N GLY A 174 10.92 -10.25 2.66
CA GLY A 174 12.35 -10.20 3.00
C GLY A 174 13.19 -9.32 2.07
N GLY A 175 12.61 -8.28 1.45
CA GLY A 175 13.29 -7.38 0.52
C GLY A 175 13.32 -7.87 -0.94
N TYR A 176 12.65 -8.97 -1.26
CA TYR A 176 12.59 -9.56 -2.61
C TYR A 176 11.16 -9.63 -3.12
N GLY A 177 10.98 -9.85 -4.42
CA GLY A 177 9.68 -10.12 -5.05
C GLY A 177 8.84 -8.89 -5.40
N TYR A 178 9.21 -7.68 -5.00
CA TYR A 178 8.43 -6.46 -5.29
C TYR A 178 8.26 -6.14 -6.78
N SER A 179 9.12 -6.69 -7.65
CA SER A 179 9.03 -6.51 -9.11
C SER A 179 8.09 -7.50 -9.79
N LEU A 180 7.55 -8.46 -9.06
CA LEU A 180 6.57 -9.40 -9.61
C LEU A 180 5.25 -8.67 -9.90
N PRO A 181 4.62 -8.94 -11.04
CA PRO A 181 3.40 -8.23 -11.44
C PRO A 181 2.11 -8.81 -10.84
N ASP A 182 2.17 -10.02 -10.33
CA ASP A 182 1.07 -10.72 -9.67
C ASP A 182 1.24 -10.63 -8.13
N LEU A 183 0.19 -10.88 -7.37
CA LEU A 183 0.28 -11.05 -5.92
C LEU A 183 0.40 -12.52 -5.55
N TYR A 184 1.36 -12.82 -4.74
CA TYR A 184 1.64 -14.15 -4.20
C TYR A 184 1.56 -14.13 -2.68
N SER A 185 1.30 -15.28 -2.07
CA SER A 185 1.41 -15.48 -0.62
C SER A 185 2.46 -16.52 -0.27
N VAL A 186 3.03 -16.41 0.92
CA VAL A 186 3.81 -17.48 1.55
C VAL A 186 3.02 -18.06 2.70
N LEU A 187 3.00 -19.39 2.77
CA LEU A 187 2.45 -20.09 3.93
C LEU A 187 3.48 -19.99 5.05
N GLU A 188 3.15 -19.30 6.14
CA GLU A 188 3.97 -19.36 7.35
C GLU A 188 3.81 -20.75 7.98
N SER A 189 4.92 -21.47 8.09
CA SER A 189 5.02 -22.80 8.68
C SER A 189 5.11 -22.74 10.21
#